data_a0045c82ef4d9190481db964665fed5d
#
_entry.id   a0045c82ef4d9190481db964665fed5d
#
_cell.length_a   1.000
_cell.length_b   1.000
_cell.length_c   1.000
_cell.angle_alpha   90.00
_cell.angle_beta   90.00
_cell.angle_gamma   90.00
#
_symmetry.space_group_name_H-M   'P 1'
#
loop_
_entity.id
_entity.type
_entity.pdbx_description
1 polymer ?
#
loop_
_entity_poly.entity_id
_entity_poly.type
_entity_poly.pdbx_seq_one_letter_code
_entity_poly.pdbx_strand_id
1 'polypeptide(L)'
;MNFSISSANMTILISNIFIFLLFLIFRNQKVRFNLGLPILIGFIFLICLRMMFPIEILSLSHNIYLPETLTIFIGELRRVRFFNDNISWWNVLEIFCGCGILYSLMNYLKNNFYFYQFVKKYANPLDASSKQMQAFSLITKKYSKKNIHKIRVLQLPLIKSPIIYGLRKPFILLPEGLELSDSEWYYVFLHEANHYIHKDLYIKLFLYIICMIYWWNPLCYFLKKESDLILEMRIDQTLVNTQNQKSEYLSCLLKVVSYQVTDSLPTPAFSISFCNSVLAQRFNALTKDTKQSDSCFFKLVTLIAVIFLYFGSYFIIFEDNYFPADQFTEEIIIPSKDNCFIIECPDGQYDFYLLGKYIETLPDKNYCVSDINIYKNIKEARKHEKIFLEK
;
A
#
# COMPACT_ATOMS: atom_id res chain seq x y z
N MET A 1 7.36 1.52 19.71
CA MET A 1 6.93 1.68 18.32
C MET A 1 7.41 3.04 17.84
N ASN A 2 8.38 3.07 16.98
CA ASN A 2 8.94 4.32 16.45
C ASN A 2 8.67 4.37 14.94
N PHE A 3 8.41 5.59 14.45
CA PHE A 3 8.38 5.88 13.03
C PHE A 3 9.75 6.45 12.65
N SER A 4 10.46 5.76 11.77
CA SER A 4 11.71 6.25 11.21
C SER A 4 11.60 6.34 9.68
N ILE A 5 12.49 7.08 9.06
CA ILE A 5 12.59 7.15 7.60
C ILE A 5 12.97 5.76 7.06
N SER A 6 13.79 5.03 7.80
CA SER A 6 14.17 3.65 7.47
C SER A 6 12.97 2.72 7.44
N SER A 7 12.04 2.83 8.41
CA SER A 7 10.80 2.05 8.43
C SER A 7 9.87 2.38 7.26
N ALA A 8 9.81 3.63 6.84
CA ALA A 8 9.04 4.05 5.68
C ALA A 8 9.61 3.45 4.37
N ASN A 9 10.92 3.52 4.17
CA ASN A 9 11.60 2.96 3.01
C ASN A 9 11.43 1.43 2.95
N MET A 10 11.57 0.76 4.10
CA MET A 10 11.37 -0.68 4.22
C MET A 10 9.92 -1.07 3.89
N THR A 11 8.97 -0.30 4.38
CA THR A 11 7.54 -0.51 4.08
C THR A 11 7.26 -0.46 2.59
N ILE A 12 7.83 0.52 1.87
CA ILE A 12 7.69 0.66 0.42
C ILE A 12 8.27 -0.56 -0.29
N LEU A 13 9.50 -0.97 0.07
CA LEU A 13 10.18 -2.10 -0.56
C LEU A 13 9.41 -3.41 -0.36
N ILE A 14 9.05 -3.74 0.88
CA ILE A 14 8.32 -4.97 1.20
C ILE A 14 6.93 -4.97 0.56
N SER A 15 6.21 -3.84 0.61
CA SER A 15 4.90 -3.74 -0.02
C SER A 15 4.99 -3.95 -1.54
N ASN A 16 6.04 -3.44 -2.18
CA ASN A 16 6.29 -3.67 -3.60
C ASN A 16 6.58 -5.15 -3.91
N ILE A 17 7.34 -5.84 -3.05
CA ILE A 17 7.55 -7.29 -3.16
C ILE A 17 6.22 -8.03 -3.03
N PHE A 18 5.39 -7.68 -2.07
CA PHE A 18 4.07 -8.31 -1.89
C PHE A 18 3.13 -8.05 -3.07
N ILE A 19 3.13 -6.83 -3.62
CA ILE A 19 2.36 -6.52 -4.82
C ILE A 19 2.88 -7.33 -6.01
N PHE A 20 4.20 -7.50 -6.14
CA PHE A 20 4.79 -8.32 -7.20
C PHE A 20 4.43 -9.81 -7.04
N LEU A 21 4.44 -10.35 -5.81
CA LEU A 21 3.97 -11.70 -5.54
C LEU A 21 2.47 -11.86 -5.89
N LEU A 22 1.66 -10.87 -5.56
CA LEU A 22 0.26 -10.83 -5.97
C LEU A 22 0.14 -10.86 -7.50
N PHE A 23 0.96 -10.09 -8.22
CA PHE A 23 1.00 -10.11 -9.68
C PHE A 23 1.30 -11.51 -10.24
N LEU A 24 2.28 -12.22 -9.69
CA LEU A 24 2.59 -13.59 -10.11
C LEU A 24 1.41 -14.55 -9.89
N ILE A 25 0.70 -14.40 -8.76
CA ILE A 25 -0.52 -15.16 -8.45
C ILE A 25 -1.60 -14.87 -9.50
N PHE A 26 -1.81 -13.59 -9.85
CA PHE A 26 -2.82 -13.20 -10.85
C PHE A 26 -2.49 -13.67 -12.25
N ARG A 27 -1.23 -13.68 -12.62
CA ARG A 27 -0.77 -14.20 -13.92
C ARG A 27 -1.11 -15.69 -14.08
N ASN A 28 -1.08 -16.47 -13.00
CA ASN A 28 -1.37 -17.89 -13.03
C ASN A 28 -2.85 -18.17 -12.64
N GLN A 29 -3.69 -18.38 -13.65
CA GLN A 29 -5.13 -18.62 -13.44
C GLN A 29 -5.39 -19.82 -12.50
N LYS A 30 -4.60 -20.91 -12.60
CA LYS A 30 -4.78 -22.11 -11.75
C LYS A 30 -4.56 -21.77 -10.27
N VAL A 31 -3.47 -21.03 -9.96
CA VAL A 31 -3.15 -20.60 -8.59
C VAL A 31 -4.24 -19.69 -8.04
N ARG A 32 -4.68 -18.72 -8.82
CA ARG A 32 -5.75 -17.78 -8.45
C ARG A 32 -7.05 -18.50 -8.08
N PHE A 33 -7.47 -19.48 -8.89
CA PHE A 33 -8.67 -20.25 -8.61
C PHE A 33 -8.52 -21.17 -7.40
N ASN A 34 -7.36 -21.80 -7.21
CA ASN A 34 -7.11 -22.68 -6.07
C ASN A 34 -7.07 -21.92 -4.75
N LEU A 35 -6.55 -20.71 -4.71
CA LEU A 35 -6.52 -19.88 -3.51
C LEU A 35 -7.92 -19.38 -3.12
N GLY A 36 -8.72 -19.05 -4.10
CA GLY A 36 -10.06 -18.47 -3.90
C GLY A 36 -10.04 -16.97 -3.58
N LEU A 37 -11.15 -16.32 -3.91
CA LEU A 37 -11.28 -14.85 -3.77
C LEU A 37 -11.14 -14.32 -2.33
N PRO A 38 -11.65 -15.00 -1.27
CA PRO A 38 -11.50 -14.49 0.09
C PRO A 38 -10.04 -14.35 0.54
N ILE A 39 -9.17 -15.32 0.20
CA ILE A 39 -7.74 -15.28 0.56
C ILE A 39 -7.05 -14.15 -0.19
N LEU A 40 -7.37 -13.93 -1.46
CA LEU A 40 -6.82 -12.85 -2.26
C LEU A 40 -7.22 -11.47 -1.71
N ILE A 41 -8.48 -11.29 -1.30
CA ILE A 41 -8.95 -10.06 -0.65
C ILE A 41 -8.21 -9.84 0.67
N GLY A 42 -8.02 -10.90 1.47
CA GLY A 42 -7.25 -10.84 2.70
C GLY A 42 -5.79 -10.42 2.45
N PHE A 43 -5.16 -10.96 1.40
CA PHE A 43 -3.79 -10.58 1.03
C PHE A 43 -3.69 -9.12 0.58
N ILE A 44 -4.61 -8.65 -0.24
CA ILE A 44 -4.69 -7.23 -0.61
C ILE A 44 -4.84 -6.35 0.63
N PHE A 45 -5.72 -6.73 1.55
CA PHE A 45 -5.91 -6.00 2.80
C PHE A 45 -4.62 -5.92 3.64
N LEU A 46 -3.89 -7.03 3.76
CA LEU A 46 -2.60 -7.05 4.46
C LEU A 46 -1.55 -6.15 3.78
N ILE A 47 -1.45 -6.15 2.45
CA ILE A 47 -0.58 -5.24 1.71
C ILE A 47 -0.94 -3.78 2.03
N CYS A 48 -2.21 -3.43 1.96
CA CYS A 48 -2.70 -2.09 2.25
C CYS A 48 -2.41 -1.67 3.70
N LEU A 49 -2.58 -2.60 4.64
CA LEU A 49 -2.29 -2.36 6.05
C LEU A 49 -0.79 -2.11 6.26
N ARG A 50 0.08 -2.89 5.60
CA ARG A 50 1.53 -2.69 5.67
C ARG A 50 1.95 -1.34 5.11
N MET A 51 1.31 -0.89 4.02
CA MET A 51 1.58 0.42 3.42
C MET A 51 1.16 1.58 4.31
N MET A 52 0.10 1.43 5.11
CA MET A 52 -0.38 2.50 6.01
C MET A 52 0.38 2.58 7.33
N PHE A 53 0.92 1.47 7.80
CA PHE A 53 1.56 1.39 9.11
C PHE A 53 3.03 0.99 9.00
N PRO A 54 3.94 1.96 8.70
CA PRO A 54 5.38 1.75 8.71
C PRO A 54 5.90 1.73 10.16
N ILE A 55 5.56 0.68 10.91
CA ILE A 55 5.89 0.52 12.32
C ILE A 55 7.12 -0.38 12.45
N GLU A 56 8.01 -0.07 13.40
CA GLU A 56 9.15 -0.89 13.79
C GLU A 56 8.92 -1.51 15.16
N ILE A 57 9.28 -2.78 15.30
CA ILE A 57 9.29 -3.48 16.58
C ILE A 57 10.74 -3.64 17.02
N LEU A 58 11.29 -2.57 17.62
CA LEU A 58 12.71 -2.43 17.99
C LEU A 58 13.27 -3.58 18.83
N SER A 59 12.45 -4.24 19.66
CA SER A 59 12.91 -5.32 20.53
C SER A 59 13.25 -6.64 19.83
N LEU A 60 12.83 -6.80 18.56
CA LEU A 60 12.97 -8.03 17.78
C LEU A 60 13.49 -7.78 16.36
N SER A 61 13.82 -6.53 16.01
CA SER A 61 14.25 -6.18 14.66
C SER A 61 15.73 -6.54 14.45
N HIS A 62 16.01 -7.10 13.28
CA HIS A 62 17.35 -7.28 12.75
C HIS A 62 17.65 -6.15 11.77
N ASN A 63 18.73 -5.40 12.04
CA ASN A 63 19.18 -4.34 11.17
C ASN A 63 19.98 -4.95 10.01
N ILE A 64 19.52 -4.68 8.80
CA ILE A 64 20.26 -5.01 7.58
C ILE A 64 20.84 -3.71 7.07
N TYR A 65 22.17 -3.63 6.98
CA TYR A 65 22.84 -2.45 6.47
C TYR A 65 22.74 -2.39 4.94
N LEU A 66 22.40 -1.21 4.44
CA LEU A 66 22.33 -0.97 2.99
C LEU A 66 23.74 -1.11 2.37
N PRO A 67 23.82 -1.55 1.09
CA PRO A 67 25.08 -1.53 0.36
C PRO A 67 25.73 -0.14 0.40
N GLU A 68 27.05 -0.09 0.55
CA GLU A 68 27.82 1.15 0.73
C GLU A 68 27.53 2.19 -0.35
N THR A 69 27.39 1.77 -1.60
CA THR A 69 27.04 2.66 -2.73
C THR A 69 25.70 3.38 -2.56
N LEU A 70 24.66 2.67 -2.05
CA LEU A 70 23.36 3.25 -1.77
C LEU A 70 23.41 4.18 -0.55
N THR A 71 24.14 3.78 0.48
CA THR A 71 24.35 4.57 1.68
C THR A 71 25.01 5.91 1.36
N ILE A 72 26.09 5.90 0.56
CA ILE A 72 26.78 7.10 0.09
C ILE A 72 25.84 7.98 -0.72
N PHE A 73 25.08 7.41 -1.66
CA PHE A 73 24.14 8.17 -2.50
C PHE A 73 23.04 8.86 -1.67
N ILE A 74 22.43 8.15 -0.73
CA ILE A 74 21.41 8.72 0.18
C ILE A 74 22.03 9.80 1.07
N GLY A 75 23.26 9.55 1.55
CA GLY A 75 24.03 10.51 2.33
C GLY A 75 24.30 11.80 1.57
N GLU A 76 24.73 11.71 0.33
CA GLU A 76 24.96 12.91 -0.51
C GLU A 76 23.66 13.69 -0.76
N LEU A 77 22.52 13.02 -0.96
CA LEU A 77 21.22 13.70 -1.07
C LEU A 77 20.83 14.48 0.19
N ARG A 78 21.24 14.01 1.36
CA ARG A 78 21.00 14.68 2.65
C ARG A 78 22.02 15.76 2.94
N ARG A 79 23.27 15.59 2.48
CA ARG A 79 24.41 16.46 2.76
C ARG A 79 24.39 17.73 1.93
N VAL A 80 24.18 17.62 0.61
CA VAL A 80 24.22 18.78 -0.27
C VAL A 80 23.07 19.73 0.06
N ARG A 81 23.40 20.90 0.58
CA ARG A 81 22.48 21.95 1.02
C ARG A 81 22.59 23.19 0.18
N PHE A 82 21.52 23.92 0.01
CA PHE A 82 21.41 25.20 -0.68
C PHE A 82 20.55 26.17 0.13
N PHE A 83 20.50 27.44 -0.28
CA PHE A 83 19.84 28.51 0.43
C PHE A 83 20.28 28.66 1.91
N ASN A 84 21.53 29.03 2.11
CA ASN A 84 22.13 29.22 3.43
C ASN A 84 22.09 27.96 4.30
N ASP A 85 22.40 26.80 3.71
CA ASP A 85 22.49 25.50 4.37
C ASP A 85 21.17 24.97 5.01
N ASN A 86 20.03 25.57 4.65
CA ASN A 86 18.73 25.19 5.25
C ASN A 86 17.99 24.11 4.47
N ILE A 87 18.23 23.92 3.18
CA ILE A 87 17.47 23.01 2.31
C ILE A 87 18.41 21.97 1.69
N SER A 88 18.12 20.69 1.91
CA SER A 88 18.81 19.58 1.24
C SER A 88 17.99 19.05 0.05
N TRP A 89 18.63 18.27 -0.83
CA TRP A 89 17.91 17.53 -1.88
C TRP A 89 16.83 16.61 -1.33
N TRP A 90 17.06 16.07 -0.14
CA TRP A 90 16.08 15.26 0.56
C TRP A 90 14.80 16.04 0.88
N ASN A 91 14.93 17.27 1.39
CA ASN A 91 13.78 18.15 1.65
C ASN A 91 13.02 18.51 0.36
N VAL A 92 13.74 18.72 -0.76
CA VAL A 92 13.11 18.96 -2.07
C VAL A 92 12.27 17.76 -2.50
N LEU A 93 12.77 16.54 -2.30
CA LEU A 93 12.06 15.31 -2.63
C LEU A 93 10.82 15.13 -1.74
N GLU A 94 10.91 15.42 -0.46
CA GLU A 94 9.77 15.40 0.47
C GLU A 94 8.68 16.40 0.05
N ILE A 95 9.07 17.64 -0.27
CA ILE A 95 8.15 18.67 -0.77
C ILE A 95 7.49 18.23 -2.07
N PHE A 96 8.27 17.66 -3.00
CA PHE A 96 7.75 17.15 -4.28
C PHE A 96 6.73 16.03 -4.06
N CYS A 97 7.01 15.07 -3.16
CA CYS A 97 6.06 14.02 -2.79
C CYS A 97 4.78 14.61 -2.17
N GLY A 98 4.92 15.56 -1.25
CA GLY A 98 3.81 16.28 -0.62
C GLY A 98 2.93 17.03 -1.64
N CYS A 99 3.54 17.75 -2.57
CA CYS A 99 2.85 18.44 -3.67
C CYS A 99 2.09 17.44 -4.55
N GLY A 100 2.67 16.28 -4.86
CA GLY A 100 1.99 15.24 -5.63
C GLY A 100 0.78 14.64 -4.92
N ILE A 101 0.87 14.44 -3.60
CA ILE A 101 -0.28 14.01 -2.78
C ILE A 101 -1.38 15.04 -2.80
N LEU A 102 -1.04 16.31 -2.56
CA LEU A 102 -2.00 17.43 -2.58
C LEU A 102 -2.67 17.58 -3.95
N TYR A 103 -1.89 17.52 -5.03
CA TYR A 103 -2.42 17.55 -6.39
C TYR A 103 -3.40 16.40 -6.64
N SER A 104 -3.03 15.17 -6.26
CA SER A 104 -3.87 13.98 -6.43
C SER A 104 -5.18 14.11 -5.62
N LEU A 105 -5.09 14.61 -4.39
CA LEU A 105 -6.25 14.87 -3.54
C LEU A 105 -7.16 15.94 -4.12
N MET A 106 -6.61 17.07 -4.56
CA MET A 106 -7.39 18.15 -5.19
C MET A 106 -8.08 17.67 -6.46
N ASN A 107 -7.40 16.91 -7.31
CA ASN A 107 -7.96 16.33 -8.51
C ASN A 107 -9.11 15.36 -8.20
N TYR A 108 -8.94 14.51 -7.18
CA TYR A 108 -10.00 13.63 -6.71
C TYR A 108 -11.23 14.40 -6.22
N LEU A 109 -11.04 15.39 -5.36
CA LEU A 109 -12.14 16.19 -4.82
C LEU A 109 -12.86 16.97 -5.93
N LYS A 110 -12.10 17.57 -6.83
CA LYS A 110 -12.61 18.27 -8.01
C LYS A 110 -13.46 17.35 -8.88
N ASN A 111 -12.96 16.18 -9.25
CA ASN A 111 -13.66 15.22 -10.11
C ASN A 111 -14.94 14.70 -9.45
N ASN A 112 -14.90 14.37 -8.13
CA ASN A 112 -16.08 13.96 -7.39
C ASN A 112 -17.10 15.09 -7.27
N PHE A 113 -16.65 16.33 -7.05
CA PHE A 113 -17.53 17.48 -6.98
C PHE A 113 -18.25 17.74 -8.32
N TYR A 114 -17.52 17.72 -9.44
CA TYR A 114 -18.12 17.88 -10.77
C TYR A 114 -19.09 16.74 -11.10
N PHE A 115 -18.72 15.50 -10.79
CA PHE A 115 -19.61 14.37 -10.99
C PHE A 115 -20.87 14.48 -10.14
N TYR A 116 -20.76 14.87 -8.88
CA TYR A 116 -21.91 15.12 -8.02
C TYR A 116 -22.82 16.22 -8.56
N GLN A 117 -22.25 17.34 -9.02
CA GLN A 117 -23.02 18.42 -9.65
C GLN A 117 -23.71 17.95 -10.94
N PHE A 118 -23.01 17.14 -11.73
CA PHE A 118 -23.56 16.54 -12.94
C PHE A 118 -24.76 15.62 -12.62
N VAL A 119 -24.64 14.73 -11.64
CA VAL A 119 -25.74 13.89 -11.17
C VAL A 119 -26.90 14.74 -10.67
N LYS A 120 -26.64 15.76 -9.84
CA LYS A 120 -27.68 16.64 -9.31
C LYS A 120 -28.44 17.40 -10.41
N LYS A 121 -27.77 17.76 -11.50
CA LYS A 121 -28.36 18.57 -12.59
C LYS A 121 -29.12 17.71 -13.60
N TYR A 122 -28.62 16.53 -13.93
CA TYR A 122 -29.11 15.75 -15.06
C TYR A 122 -29.75 14.42 -14.70
N ALA A 123 -29.65 13.96 -13.44
CA ALA A 123 -30.27 12.70 -13.07
C ALA A 123 -31.77 12.86 -12.82
N ASN A 124 -32.55 12.03 -13.49
CA ASN A 124 -33.99 11.99 -13.41
C ASN A 124 -34.42 10.79 -12.55
N PRO A 125 -35.42 10.97 -11.65
CA PRO A 125 -36.02 9.83 -10.95
C PRO A 125 -36.78 8.96 -11.93
N LEU A 126 -36.74 7.66 -11.71
CA LEU A 126 -37.54 6.70 -12.52
C LEU A 126 -39.00 6.65 -12.01
N ASP A 127 -39.91 6.46 -12.94
CA ASP A 127 -41.31 6.24 -12.59
C ASP A 127 -41.49 4.97 -11.75
N ALA A 128 -42.31 5.03 -10.72
CA ALA A 128 -42.58 3.91 -9.83
C ALA A 128 -43.15 2.69 -10.56
N SER A 129 -43.86 2.92 -11.67
CA SER A 129 -44.45 1.88 -12.53
C SER A 129 -43.49 1.25 -13.51
N SER A 130 -42.27 1.82 -13.66
CA SER A 130 -41.27 1.32 -14.60
C SER A 130 -40.82 -0.11 -14.29
N LYS A 131 -40.44 -0.87 -15.32
CA LYS A 131 -39.87 -2.22 -15.17
C LYS A 131 -38.67 -2.25 -14.26
N GLN A 132 -37.82 -1.23 -14.36
CA GLN A 132 -36.64 -1.06 -13.52
C GLN A 132 -37.01 -0.96 -12.05
N MET A 133 -38.00 -0.13 -11.69
CA MET A 133 -38.43 0.05 -10.31
C MET A 133 -39.15 -1.21 -9.76
N GLN A 134 -39.87 -1.95 -10.60
CA GLN A 134 -40.45 -3.23 -10.23
C GLN A 134 -39.34 -4.25 -9.89
N ALA A 135 -38.31 -4.38 -10.76
CA ALA A 135 -37.17 -5.25 -10.51
C ALA A 135 -36.42 -4.84 -9.24
N PHE A 136 -36.18 -3.55 -9.00
CA PHE A 136 -35.55 -3.04 -7.78
C PHE A 136 -36.37 -3.33 -6.52
N SER A 137 -37.70 -3.27 -6.60
CA SER A 137 -38.59 -3.59 -5.48
C SER A 137 -38.45 -5.05 -5.01
N LEU A 138 -38.18 -5.98 -5.91
CA LEU A 138 -37.92 -7.39 -5.58
C LEU A 138 -36.62 -7.53 -4.78
N ILE A 139 -35.59 -6.76 -5.14
CA ILE A 139 -34.30 -6.74 -4.41
C ILE A 139 -34.48 -6.16 -3.02
N THR A 140 -35.20 -5.05 -2.87
CA THR A 140 -35.44 -4.44 -1.56
C THR A 140 -36.23 -5.36 -0.62
N LYS A 141 -37.17 -6.10 -1.13
CA LYS A 141 -37.92 -7.15 -0.38
C LYS A 141 -36.99 -8.29 0.06
N LYS A 142 -36.14 -8.80 -0.87
CA LYS A 142 -35.20 -9.90 -0.61
C LYS A 142 -34.17 -9.53 0.48
N TYR A 143 -33.69 -8.32 0.49
CA TYR A 143 -32.65 -7.82 1.40
C TYR A 143 -33.16 -6.77 2.39
N SER A 144 -34.38 -6.92 2.89
CA SER A 144 -35.05 -5.96 3.80
C SER A 144 -34.20 -5.58 5.02
N LYS A 145 -33.40 -6.54 5.55
CA LYS A 145 -32.49 -6.32 6.70
C LYS A 145 -31.20 -5.54 6.37
N LYS A 146 -30.87 -5.29 5.10
CA LYS A 146 -29.57 -4.73 4.66
C LYS A 146 -29.61 -3.25 4.31
N ASN A 147 -30.66 -2.52 4.69
CA ASN A 147 -30.81 -1.08 4.42
C ASN A 147 -30.78 -0.68 2.93
N ILE A 148 -31.09 -1.60 2.02
CA ILE A 148 -31.11 -1.34 0.56
C ILE A 148 -32.18 -0.31 0.19
N HIS A 149 -33.25 -0.15 0.99
CA HIS A 149 -34.27 0.87 0.82
C HIS A 149 -33.72 2.32 0.85
N LYS A 150 -32.48 2.52 1.34
CA LYS A 150 -31.81 3.84 1.31
C LYS A 150 -31.22 4.18 -0.05
N ILE A 151 -31.09 3.20 -0.94
CA ILE A 151 -30.56 3.39 -2.29
C ILE A 151 -31.63 4.05 -3.14
N ARG A 152 -31.31 5.15 -3.78
CA ARG A 152 -32.16 5.82 -4.77
C ARG A 152 -31.75 5.36 -6.16
N VAL A 153 -32.72 5.08 -7.02
CA VAL A 153 -32.50 4.71 -8.42
C VAL A 153 -32.79 5.93 -9.27
N LEU A 154 -31.82 6.33 -10.07
CA LEU A 154 -31.90 7.50 -10.94
C LEU A 154 -31.44 7.10 -12.33
N GLN A 155 -32.00 7.75 -13.34
CA GLN A 155 -31.54 7.63 -14.71
C GLN A 155 -30.64 8.82 -15.05
N LEU A 156 -29.52 8.59 -15.69
CA LEU A 156 -28.53 9.61 -15.96
C LEU A 156 -28.08 9.48 -17.43
N PRO A 157 -28.17 10.56 -18.23
CA PRO A 157 -27.64 10.58 -19.57
C PRO A 157 -26.11 10.49 -19.55
N LEU A 158 -25.51 10.06 -20.65
CA LEU A 158 -24.06 10.00 -20.89
C LEU A 158 -23.28 8.96 -20.06
N ILE A 159 -23.88 8.30 -19.09
CA ILE A 159 -23.23 7.12 -18.49
C ILE A 159 -23.45 5.89 -19.39
N LYS A 160 -22.44 5.02 -19.42
CA LYS A 160 -22.42 3.88 -20.35
C LYS A 160 -22.69 2.53 -19.66
N SER A 161 -22.80 2.53 -18.36
CA SER A 161 -23.10 1.34 -17.55
C SER A 161 -23.87 1.71 -16.30
N PRO A 162 -24.68 0.81 -15.76
CA PRO A 162 -25.17 0.93 -14.42
C PRO A 162 -24.00 1.07 -13.42
N ILE A 163 -24.13 1.94 -12.47
CA ILE A 163 -23.12 2.15 -11.41
C ILE A 163 -23.78 2.52 -10.10
N ILE A 164 -23.23 2.04 -8.99
CA ILE A 164 -23.57 2.53 -7.67
C ILE A 164 -22.60 3.62 -7.24
N TYR A 165 -23.13 4.74 -6.77
CA TYR A 165 -22.37 5.93 -6.37
C TYR A 165 -22.85 6.48 -5.04
N GLY A 166 -21.92 6.99 -4.21
CA GLY A 166 -22.21 7.62 -2.94
C GLY A 166 -22.10 6.67 -1.73
N LEU A 167 -21.35 7.10 -0.71
CA LEU A 167 -21.05 6.30 0.49
C LEU A 167 -22.18 6.34 1.53
N ARG A 168 -22.73 7.55 1.80
CA ARG A 168 -23.75 7.75 2.84
C ARG A 168 -25.17 7.74 2.30
N LYS A 169 -25.35 8.32 1.11
CA LYS A 169 -26.64 8.37 0.39
C LYS A 169 -26.40 7.75 -0.98
N PRO A 170 -26.47 6.41 -1.08
CA PRO A 170 -26.13 5.71 -2.32
C PRO A 170 -27.21 5.92 -3.39
N PHE A 171 -26.74 6.07 -4.62
CA PHE A 171 -27.57 6.10 -5.83
C PHE A 171 -27.15 4.97 -6.74
N ILE A 172 -28.10 4.25 -7.32
CA ILE A 172 -27.87 3.43 -8.52
C ILE A 172 -28.23 4.32 -9.70
N LEU A 173 -27.24 4.60 -10.54
CA LEU A 173 -27.39 5.39 -11.74
C LEU A 173 -27.49 4.44 -12.93
N LEU A 174 -28.55 4.60 -13.72
CA LEU A 174 -28.84 3.79 -14.90
C LEU A 174 -28.61 4.61 -16.16
N PRO A 175 -28.00 4.06 -17.22
CA PRO A 175 -27.91 4.75 -18.49
C PRO A 175 -29.28 4.90 -19.15
N GLU A 176 -29.49 6.01 -19.85
CA GLU A 176 -30.63 6.18 -20.73
C GLU A 176 -30.48 5.32 -21.97
N GLY A 177 -31.55 4.68 -22.43
CA GLY A 177 -31.52 3.86 -23.64
C GLY A 177 -31.02 2.42 -23.47
N LEU A 178 -30.64 2.00 -22.28
CA LEU A 178 -30.33 0.59 -22.02
C LEU A 178 -31.61 -0.24 -21.90
N GLU A 179 -31.85 -1.09 -22.90
CA GLU A 179 -33.03 -1.94 -22.97
C GLU A 179 -32.68 -3.36 -22.49
N LEU A 180 -33.27 -3.76 -21.38
CA LEU A 180 -33.11 -5.07 -20.78
C LEU A 180 -34.48 -5.67 -20.44
N SER A 181 -34.55 -7.01 -20.40
CA SER A 181 -35.72 -7.73 -19.91
C SER A 181 -35.86 -7.58 -18.37
N ASP A 182 -37.00 -7.94 -17.82
CA ASP A 182 -37.27 -7.84 -16.38
C ASP A 182 -36.28 -8.68 -15.56
N SER A 183 -35.94 -9.89 -16.06
CA SER A 183 -34.94 -10.76 -15.43
C SER A 183 -33.53 -10.16 -15.49
N GLU A 184 -33.14 -9.51 -16.60
CA GLU A 184 -31.84 -8.85 -16.74
C GLU A 184 -31.75 -7.62 -15.83
N TRP A 185 -32.82 -6.81 -15.72
CA TRP A 185 -32.88 -5.72 -14.75
C TRP A 185 -32.71 -6.22 -13.30
N TYR A 186 -33.32 -7.36 -12.98
CA TYR A 186 -33.13 -7.98 -11.67
C TYR A 186 -31.65 -8.29 -11.40
N TYR A 187 -30.91 -8.86 -12.37
CA TYR A 187 -29.50 -9.15 -12.22
C TYR A 187 -28.65 -7.89 -12.10
N VAL A 188 -28.93 -6.83 -12.87
CA VAL A 188 -28.24 -5.54 -12.75
C VAL A 188 -28.40 -4.97 -11.35
N PHE A 189 -29.62 -4.87 -10.84
CA PHE A 189 -29.83 -4.33 -9.51
C PHE A 189 -29.27 -5.24 -8.42
N LEU A 190 -29.30 -6.53 -8.61
CA LEU A 190 -28.71 -7.49 -7.68
C LEU A 190 -27.20 -7.32 -7.61
N HIS A 191 -26.54 -7.07 -8.74
CA HIS A 191 -25.11 -6.78 -8.83
C HIS A 191 -24.76 -5.49 -8.09
N GLU A 192 -25.39 -4.39 -8.42
CA GLU A 192 -25.13 -3.09 -7.80
C GLU A 192 -25.45 -3.07 -6.29
N ALA A 193 -26.54 -3.72 -5.89
CA ALA A 193 -26.92 -3.84 -4.49
C ALA A 193 -25.89 -4.65 -3.68
N ASN A 194 -25.29 -5.69 -4.27
CA ASN A 194 -24.25 -6.47 -3.59
C ASN A 194 -22.98 -5.66 -3.37
N HIS A 195 -22.57 -4.75 -4.27
CA HIS A 195 -21.47 -3.80 -4.00
C HIS A 195 -21.75 -2.97 -2.75
N TYR A 196 -22.98 -2.51 -2.56
CA TYR A 196 -23.37 -1.78 -1.35
C TYR A 196 -23.34 -2.65 -0.10
N ILE A 197 -23.90 -3.86 -0.17
CA ILE A 197 -23.96 -4.82 0.94
C ILE A 197 -22.56 -5.18 1.42
N HIS A 198 -21.62 -5.41 0.49
CA HIS A 198 -20.23 -5.80 0.77
C HIS A 198 -19.32 -4.61 1.06
N LYS A 199 -19.86 -3.37 1.02
CA LYS A 199 -19.11 -2.14 1.27
C LYS A 199 -17.94 -1.91 0.30
N ASP A 200 -18.06 -2.36 -0.94
CA ASP A 200 -17.01 -2.27 -1.95
C ASP A 200 -16.61 -0.83 -2.25
N LEU A 201 -17.55 0.12 -2.16
CA LEU A 201 -17.28 1.54 -2.32
C LEU A 201 -16.25 2.06 -1.29
N TYR A 202 -16.28 1.53 -0.06
CA TYR A 202 -15.30 1.89 0.97
C TYR A 202 -13.94 1.28 0.68
N ILE A 203 -13.91 0.03 0.19
CA ILE A 203 -12.66 -0.63 -0.22
C ILE A 203 -12.03 0.11 -1.41
N LYS A 204 -12.84 0.45 -2.43
CA LYS A 204 -12.38 1.24 -3.60
C LYS A 204 -11.85 2.61 -3.18
N LEU A 205 -12.52 3.31 -2.24
CA LEU A 205 -12.04 4.58 -1.70
C LEU A 205 -10.72 4.42 -0.95
N PHE A 206 -10.60 3.40 -0.13
CA PHE A 206 -9.38 3.12 0.63
C PHE A 206 -8.18 2.84 -0.28
N LEU A 207 -8.35 2.02 -1.31
CA LEU A 207 -7.33 1.76 -2.34
C LEU A 207 -6.96 3.05 -3.09
N TYR A 208 -7.93 3.90 -3.34
CA TYR A 208 -7.68 5.20 -3.99
C TYR A 208 -6.82 6.11 -3.10
N ILE A 209 -7.08 6.15 -1.79
CA ILE A 209 -6.26 6.90 -0.82
C ILE A 209 -4.82 6.39 -0.82
N ILE A 210 -4.60 5.07 -0.86
CA ILE A 210 -3.25 4.49 -0.99
C ILE A 210 -2.59 4.95 -2.29
N CYS A 211 -3.29 4.91 -3.42
CA CYS A 211 -2.77 5.41 -4.69
C CYS A 211 -2.47 6.92 -4.67
N MET A 212 -3.19 7.73 -3.86
CA MET A 212 -2.87 9.15 -3.69
C MET A 212 -1.59 9.35 -2.88
N ILE A 213 -1.41 8.60 -1.79
CA ILE A 213 -0.20 8.68 -0.95
C ILE A 213 1.02 8.23 -1.75
N TYR A 214 0.91 7.11 -2.46
CA TYR A 214 1.96 6.51 -3.27
C TYR A 214 1.78 6.82 -4.77
N TRP A 215 1.42 8.06 -5.11
CA TRP A 215 1.08 8.49 -6.46
C TRP A 215 2.20 8.23 -7.48
N TRP A 216 3.43 8.25 -7.04
CA TRP A 216 4.63 7.97 -7.83
C TRP A 216 4.90 6.48 -8.06
N ASN A 217 4.23 5.58 -7.32
CA ASN A 217 4.46 4.13 -7.38
C ASN A 217 3.47 3.45 -8.35
N PRO A 218 3.92 2.98 -9.52
CA PRO A 218 3.05 2.34 -10.50
C PRO A 218 2.43 1.03 -10.00
N LEU A 219 3.07 0.33 -9.06
CA LEU A 219 2.55 -0.92 -8.50
C LEU A 219 1.28 -0.71 -7.68
N CYS A 220 1.08 0.47 -7.08
CA CYS A 220 -0.16 0.79 -6.38
C CYS A 220 -1.37 0.86 -7.32
N TYR A 221 -1.17 1.39 -8.53
CA TYR A 221 -2.22 1.41 -9.56
C TYR A 221 -2.54 0.00 -10.08
N PHE A 222 -1.51 -0.84 -10.19
CA PHE A 222 -1.70 -2.26 -10.50
C PHE A 222 -2.49 -2.95 -9.38
N LEU A 223 -2.11 -2.76 -8.11
CA LEU A 223 -2.84 -3.31 -6.95
C LEU A 223 -4.31 -2.88 -6.96
N LYS A 224 -4.60 -1.60 -7.22
CA LYS A 224 -5.97 -1.09 -7.34
C LYS A 224 -6.73 -1.78 -8.46
N LYS A 225 -6.14 -1.90 -9.65
CA LYS A 225 -6.75 -2.53 -10.81
C LYS A 225 -7.13 -3.99 -10.55
N GLU A 226 -6.22 -4.77 -9.96
CA GLU A 226 -6.48 -6.17 -9.66
C GLU A 226 -7.49 -6.34 -8.52
N SER A 227 -7.49 -5.40 -7.57
CA SER A 227 -8.49 -5.37 -6.49
C SER A 227 -9.88 -5.10 -7.05
N ASP A 228 -10.03 -4.13 -7.97
CA ASP A 228 -11.31 -3.85 -8.62
C ASP A 228 -11.82 -5.11 -9.35
N LEU A 229 -10.96 -5.82 -10.07
CA LEU A 229 -11.32 -7.08 -10.74
C LEU A 229 -11.78 -8.17 -9.75
N ILE A 230 -11.08 -8.34 -8.63
CA ILE A 230 -11.47 -9.32 -7.60
C ILE A 230 -12.84 -9.00 -7.01
N LEU A 231 -13.10 -7.72 -6.73
CA LEU A 231 -14.39 -7.29 -6.19
C LEU A 231 -15.52 -7.61 -7.17
N GLU A 232 -15.32 -7.35 -8.48
CA GLU A 232 -16.28 -7.73 -9.53
C GLU A 232 -16.50 -9.25 -9.56
N MET A 233 -15.42 -10.04 -9.62
CA MET A 233 -15.52 -11.51 -9.65
C MET A 233 -16.20 -12.08 -8.42
N ARG A 234 -15.98 -11.48 -7.23
CA ARG A 234 -16.66 -11.89 -6.00
C ARG A 234 -18.17 -11.69 -6.09
N ILE A 235 -18.60 -10.50 -6.57
CA ILE A 235 -20.02 -10.24 -6.77
C ILE A 235 -20.58 -11.21 -7.79
N ASP A 236 -19.95 -11.37 -8.95
CA ASP A 236 -20.40 -12.29 -10.00
C ASP A 236 -20.64 -13.70 -9.46
N GLN A 237 -19.73 -14.23 -8.62
CA GLN A 237 -19.88 -15.55 -8.03
C GLN A 237 -21.03 -15.64 -7.02
N THR A 238 -21.36 -14.54 -6.33
CA THR A 238 -22.49 -14.55 -5.36
C THR A 238 -23.85 -14.50 -6.03
N LEU A 239 -23.92 -14.11 -7.31
CA LEU A 239 -25.19 -13.95 -8.03
C LEU A 239 -25.71 -15.24 -8.63
N VAL A 240 -24.85 -16.19 -8.89
CA VAL A 240 -25.18 -17.39 -9.68
C VAL A 240 -24.93 -18.67 -8.91
N ASN A 241 -26.00 -19.40 -8.61
CA ASN A 241 -25.93 -20.66 -7.88
C ASN A 241 -26.23 -21.87 -8.77
N THR A 242 -26.96 -21.67 -9.88
CA THR A 242 -27.35 -22.73 -10.82
C THR A 242 -26.85 -22.44 -12.23
N GLN A 243 -26.75 -23.47 -13.07
CA GLN A 243 -26.29 -23.33 -14.45
C GLN A 243 -27.17 -22.40 -15.30
N ASN A 244 -28.50 -22.48 -15.09
CA ASN A 244 -29.45 -21.61 -15.78
C ASN A 244 -29.25 -20.15 -15.38
N GLN A 245 -29.07 -19.85 -14.11
CA GLN A 245 -28.77 -18.51 -13.63
C GLN A 245 -27.44 -18.00 -14.19
N LYS A 246 -26.43 -18.87 -14.37
CA LYS A 246 -25.17 -18.49 -15.01
C LYS A 246 -25.37 -18.02 -16.45
N SER A 247 -26.14 -18.76 -17.25
CA SER A 247 -26.38 -18.41 -18.66
C SER A 247 -27.17 -17.11 -18.80
N GLU A 248 -28.20 -16.90 -18.01
CA GLU A 248 -28.99 -15.66 -17.99
C GLU A 248 -28.16 -14.46 -17.54
N TYR A 249 -27.38 -14.62 -16.47
CA TYR A 249 -26.51 -13.55 -15.97
C TYR A 249 -25.40 -13.18 -16.99
N LEU A 250 -24.77 -14.17 -17.62
CA LEU A 250 -23.77 -13.95 -18.65
C LEU A 250 -24.35 -13.23 -19.88
N SER A 251 -25.57 -13.58 -20.29
CA SER A 251 -26.27 -12.86 -21.35
C SER A 251 -26.53 -11.41 -20.97
N CYS A 252 -26.99 -11.13 -19.75
CA CYS A 252 -27.19 -9.79 -19.23
C CYS A 252 -25.86 -9.00 -19.23
N LEU A 253 -24.79 -9.60 -18.72
CA LEU A 253 -23.47 -8.98 -18.66
C LEU A 253 -22.97 -8.61 -20.06
N LEU A 254 -23.13 -9.48 -21.06
CA LEU A 254 -22.75 -9.22 -22.45
C LEU A 254 -23.56 -8.06 -23.03
N LYS A 255 -24.87 -7.97 -22.78
CA LYS A 255 -25.70 -6.85 -23.25
C LYS A 255 -25.27 -5.51 -22.66
N VAL A 256 -25.01 -5.47 -21.34
CA VAL A 256 -24.54 -4.26 -20.66
C VAL A 256 -23.20 -3.80 -21.25
N VAL A 257 -22.27 -4.74 -21.49
CA VAL A 257 -20.96 -4.39 -22.07
C VAL A 257 -21.07 -4.01 -23.54
N SER A 258 -21.91 -4.70 -24.35
CA SER A 258 -22.11 -4.31 -25.75
C SER A 258 -22.67 -2.89 -25.87
N TYR A 259 -23.60 -2.51 -24.98
CA TYR A 259 -24.10 -1.14 -24.90
C TYR A 259 -23.00 -0.11 -24.60
N GLN A 260 -22.01 -0.45 -23.74
CA GLN A 260 -20.86 0.42 -23.48
C GLN A 260 -20.01 0.68 -24.73
N VAL A 261 -19.89 -0.31 -25.62
CA VAL A 261 -19.02 -0.24 -26.81
C VAL A 261 -19.68 0.51 -27.96
N THR A 262 -20.99 0.33 -28.16
CA THR A 262 -21.72 0.92 -29.33
C THR A 262 -21.81 2.44 -29.25
N ASP A 263 -21.85 3.04 -28.09
CA ASP A 263 -21.96 4.49 -27.89
C ASP A 263 -20.61 5.21 -27.64
N SER A 264 -19.50 4.52 -27.84
CA SER A 264 -18.20 5.14 -27.68
C SER A 264 -17.82 5.97 -28.88
N LEU A 265 -17.58 7.30 -28.68
CA LEU A 265 -16.66 8.07 -29.52
C LEU A 265 -15.37 7.23 -29.73
N PRO A 266 -14.64 7.35 -30.87
CA PRO A 266 -13.47 6.55 -31.14
C PRO A 266 -12.48 6.65 -29.96
N THR A 267 -12.60 5.69 -29.07
CA THR A 267 -11.68 5.55 -27.93
C THR A 267 -10.40 4.92 -28.42
N PRO A 268 -9.22 5.30 -27.89
CA PRO A 268 -7.96 4.65 -28.25
C PRO A 268 -8.08 3.14 -28.16
N ALA A 269 -7.54 2.40 -29.13
CA ALA A 269 -7.61 0.93 -29.22
C ALA A 269 -7.19 0.22 -27.93
N PHE A 270 -6.36 0.87 -27.11
CA PHE A 270 -5.92 0.41 -25.80
C PHE A 270 -7.07 0.32 -24.77
N SER A 271 -8.01 1.26 -24.76
CA SER A 271 -9.15 1.23 -23.81
C SER A 271 -10.16 0.14 -24.15
N ILE A 272 -10.38 -0.17 -25.40
CA ILE A 272 -11.26 -1.26 -25.85
C ILE A 272 -10.65 -2.63 -25.52
N SER A 273 -9.34 -2.80 -25.77
CA SER A 273 -8.60 -4.02 -25.44
C SER A 273 -8.62 -4.30 -23.94
N PHE A 274 -8.55 -3.26 -23.12
CA PHE A 274 -8.57 -3.38 -21.67
C PHE A 274 -9.95 -3.82 -21.13
N CYS A 275 -11.02 -3.20 -21.59
CA CYS A 275 -12.40 -3.54 -21.22
C CYS A 275 -12.70 -5.00 -21.58
N ASN A 276 -12.31 -5.45 -22.77
CA ASN A 276 -12.46 -6.83 -23.22
C ASN A 276 -11.67 -7.83 -22.36
N SER A 277 -10.48 -7.46 -21.88
CA SER A 277 -9.67 -8.33 -21.01
C SER A 277 -10.28 -8.56 -19.64
N VAL A 278 -10.87 -7.55 -19.03
CA VAL A 278 -11.58 -7.65 -17.72
C VAL A 278 -12.84 -8.50 -17.89
N LEU A 279 -13.64 -8.23 -18.91
CA LEU A 279 -14.84 -9.02 -19.22
C LEU A 279 -14.50 -10.50 -19.46
N ALA A 280 -13.46 -10.77 -20.26
CA ALA A 280 -13.01 -12.14 -20.53
C ALA A 280 -12.57 -12.85 -19.23
N GLN A 281 -11.95 -12.15 -18.30
CA GLN A 281 -11.57 -12.73 -17.00
C GLN A 281 -12.79 -13.03 -16.13
N ARG A 282 -13.79 -12.13 -16.06
CA ARG A 282 -15.06 -12.34 -15.36
C ARG A 282 -15.81 -13.53 -15.98
N PHE A 283 -15.92 -13.55 -17.30
CA PHE A 283 -16.56 -14.63 -18.04
C PHE A 283 -15.89 -15.98 -17.79
N ASN A 284 -14.56 -16.05 -17.89
CA ASN A 284 -13.80 -17.27 -17.58
C ASN A 284 -13.95 -17.72 -16.13
N ALA A 285 -14.11 -16.79 -15.19
CA ALA A 285 -14.33 -17.10 -13.78
C ALA A 285 -15.70 -17.74 -13.53
N LEU A 286 -16.72 -17.39 -14.33
CA LEU A 286 -18.07 -17.93 -14.23
C LEU A 286 -18.26 -19.23 -15.03
N THR A 287 -17.61 -19.36 -16.20
CA THR A 287 -17.83 -20.50 -17.10
C THR A 287 -16.98 -21.71 -16.76
N LYS A 288 -15.79 -21.52 -16.21
CA LYS A 288 -14.97 -22.64 -15.78
C LYS A 288 -15.64 -23.27 -14.56
N ASP A 289 -16.29 -24.41 -14.77
CA ASP A 289 -16.53 -25.38 -13.72
C ASP A 289 -15.18 -25.92 -13.25
N THR A 290 -14.44 -25.08 -12.56
CA THR A 290 -13.30 -25.56 -11.81
C THR A 290 -13.91 -26.46 -10.73
N LYS A 291 -13.81 -27.79 -10.90
CA LYS A 291 -13.68 -28.66 -9.75
C LYS A 291 -12.56 -28.02 -8.94
N GLN A 292 -12.97 -27.15 -8.05
CA GLN A 292 -12.10 -26.49 -7.10
C GLN A 292 -11.36 -27.66 -6.46
N SER A 293 -10.08 -27.80 -6.74
CA SER A 293 -9.26 -28.72 -5.96
C SER A 293 -9.39 -28.17 -4.54
N ASP A 294 -10.33 -28.78 -3.79
CA ASP A 294 -10.60 -28.43 -2.40
C ASP A 294 -9.47 -28.94 -1.51
N SER A 295 -8.25 -28.71 -1.92
CA SER A 295 -7.11 -28.88 -1.05
C SER A 295 -7.17 -27.76 0.00
N CYS A 296 -8.02 -27.97 1.00
CA CYS A 296 -8.09 -27.15 2.20
C CYS A 296 -6.68 -26.98 2.80
N PHE A 297 -5.85 -28.00 2.68
CA PHE A 297 -4.44 -27.97 3.07
C PHE A 297 -3.63 -26.91 2.30
N PHE A 298 -3.76 -26.82 0.98
CA PHE A 298 -3.05 -25.82 0.18
C PHE A 298 -3.48 -24.39 0.55
N LYS A 299 -4.78 -24.17 0.75
CA LYS A 299 -5.33 -22.88 1.19
C LYS A 299 -4.80 -22.50 2.58
N LEU A 300 -4.76 -23.46 3.51
CA LEU A 300 -4.26 -23.25 4.86
C LEU A 300 -2.77 -22.92 4.87
N VAL A 301 -1.97 -23.70 4.14
CA VAL A 301 -0.52 -23.46 4.04
C VAL A 301 -0.20 -22.10 3.44
N THR A 302 -0.89 -21.70 2.37
CA THR A 302 -0.69 -20.37 1.77
C THR A 302 -1.13 -19.25 2.70
N LEU A 303 -2.24 -19.42 3.42
CA LEU A 303 -2.68 -18.43 4.41
C LEU A 303 -1.66 -18.26 5.53
N ILE A 304 -1.15 -19.36 6.09
CA ILE A 304 -0.10 -19.34 7.13
C ILE A 304 1.17 -18.68 6.59
N ALA A 305 1.60 -19.02 5.36
CA ALA A 305 2.78 -18.43 4.74
C ALA A 305 2.64 -16.92 4.55
N VAL A 306 1.49 -16.44 4.07
CA VAL A 306 1.20 -15.01 3.89
C VAL A 306 1.22 -14.28 5.24
N ILE A 307 0.60 -14.84 6.27
CA ILE A 307 0.59 -14.26 7.62
C ILE A 307 2.01 -14.22 8.20
N PHE A 308 2.78 -15.31 8.06
CA PHE A 308 4.15 -15.38 8.52
C PHE A 308 5.06 -14.35 7.81
N LEU A 309 4.95 -14.23 6.49
CA LEU A 309 5.69 -13.23 5.71
C LEU A 309 5.29 -11.80 6.12
N TYR A 310 3.99 -11.57 6.36
CA TYR A 310 3.49 -10.27 6.79
C TYR A 310 4.09 -9.86 8.15
N PHE A 311 3.96 -10.70 9.17
CA PHE A 311 4.55 -10.42 10.48
C PHE A 311 6.07 -10.40 10.44
N GLY A 312 6.70 -11.33 9.70
CA GLY A 312 8.16 -11.37 9.48
C GLY A 312 8.70 -10.07 8.89
N SER A 313 7.89 -9.37 8.08
CA SER A 313 8.29 -8.10 7.48
C SER A 313 8.50 -6.95 8.48
N TYR A 314 8.01 -7.07 9.71
CA TYR A 314 8.22 -6.07 10.77
C TYR A 314 9.49 -6.30 11.59
N PHE A 315 10.16 -7.45 11.39
CA PHE A 315 11.41 -7.77 12.08
C PHE A 315 12.66 -7.39 11.28
N ILE A 316 12.51 -6.90 10.07
CA ILE A 316 13.63 -6.52 9.20
C ILE A 316 13.60 -5.00 9.04
N ILE A 317 14.70 -4.34 9.39
CA ILE A 317 14.89 -2.89 9.23
C ILE A 317 16.15 -2.66 8.40
N PHE A 318 16.07 -1.78 7.40
CA PHE A 318 17.25 -1.30 6.70
C PHE A 318 17.77 -0.05 7.40
N GLU A 319 19.01 -0.10 7.85
CA GLU A 319 19.73 1.07 8.36
C GLU A 319 20.79 1.51 7.35
N ASP A 320 20.89 2.84 7.19
CA ASP A 320 21.98 3.46 6.48
C ASP A 320 23.17 3.58 7.44
N ASN A 321 24.29 2.95 7.11
CA ASN A 321 25.57 3.11 7.80
C ASN A 321 26.24 4.44 7.43
N TYR A 322 25.46 5.47 7.10
CA TYR A 322 26.01 6.75 6.69
C TYR A 322 26.21 7.65 7.90
N PHE A 323 27.46 7.85 8.25
CA PHE A 323 27.90 8.93 9.13
C PHE A 323 28.42 10.06 8.24
N PRO A 324 27.74 11.24 8.17
CA PRO A 324 28.20 12.34 7.37
C PRO A 324 29.58 12.78 7.88
N ALA A 325 30.56 12.86 6.99
CA ALA A 325 31.93 13.26 7.32
C ALA A 325 32.00 14.62 8.01
N ASP A 326 31.02 15.49 7.82
CA ASP A 326 30.93 16.83 8.40
C ASP A 326 30.54 16.81 9.89
N GLN A 327 30.02 15.70 10.42
CA GLN A 327 29.83 15.50 11.87
C GLN A 327 31.16 15.09 12.56
N PHE A 328 32.17 14.75 11.77
CA PHE A 328 33.52 14.42 12.24
C PHE A 328 34.53 15.55 12.03
N THR A 329 34.11 16.82 11.83
CA THR A 329 35.01 17.98 11.84
C THR A 329 35.57 18.28 13.22
N GLU A 330 34.99 17.73 14.27
CA GLU A 330 35.68 17.38 15.51
C GLU A 330 35.47 15.86 15.65
N GLU A 331 36.52 15.08 15.49
CA GLU A 331 36.55 13.67 15.82
C GLU A 331 36.00 13.52 17.26
N ILE A 332 34.69 13.25 17.41
CA ILE A 332 34.18 12.79 18.68
C ILE A 332 34.69 11.36 18.81
N ILE A 333 35.94 11.23 19.15
CA ILE A 333 36.55 9.97 19.52
C ILE A 333 35.96 9.70 20.90
N ILE A 334 34.98 8.79 20.93
CA ILE A 334 34.39 8.32 22.20
C ILE A 334 35.51 7.60 22.92
N PRO A 335 35.98 8.10 24.09
CA PRO A 335 37.00 7.43 24.86
C PRO A 335 36.58 6.01 25.18
N SER A 336 37.38 5.05 24.75
CA SER A 336 37.16 3.62 25.01
C SER A 336 38.46 3.00 25.49
N LYS A 337 38.38 1.82 26.07
CA LYS A 337 39.53 1.05 26.55
C LYS A 337 40.62 0.81 25.49
N ASP A 338 40.23 0.82 24.20
CA ASP A 338 41.12 0.53 23.09
C ASP A 338 41.80 1.80 22.50
N ASN A 339 41.31 2.98 22.83
CA ASN A 339 41.79 4.23 22.22
C ASN A 339 42.26 5.28 23.23
N CYS A 340 42.09 5.05 24.54
CA CYS A 340 42.53 5.98 25.57
C CYS A 340 43.12 5.25 26.79
N PHE A 341 44.00 5.96 27.48
CA PHE A 341 44.57 5.50 28.73
C PHE A 341 44.93 6.71 29.62
N ILE A 342 45.19 6.45 30.89
CA ILE A 342 45.48 7.43 31.93
C ILE A 342 46.82 7.12 32.52
N ILE A 343 47.60 8.18 32.85
CA ILE A 343 48.85 8.08 33.60
C ILE A 343 48.64 8.77 34.94
N GLU A 344 48.89 8.05 36.04
CA GLU A 344 48.86 8.58 37.40
C GLU A 344 50.13 9.39 37.66
N CYS A 345 49.96 10.71 37.92
CA CYS A 345 51.06 11.61 38.22
C CYS A 345 51.42 11.54 39.70
N PRO A 346 52.67 11.86 40.09
CA PRO A 346 53.16 11.84 41.47
C PRO A 346 52.42 12.81 42.41
N ASP A 347 51.75 13.81 41.87
CA ASP A 347 50.97 14.84 42.57
C ASP A 347 49.49 14.43 42.79
N GLY A 348 49.12 13.19 42.41
CA GLY A 348 47.77 12.64 42.58
C GLY A 348 46.79 13.07 41.52
N GLN A 349 47.25 13.74 40.44
CA GLN A 349 46.46 14.07 39.28
C GLN A 349 46.57 12.98 38.21
N TYR A 350 45.71 13.00 37.19
CA TYR A 350 45.59 11.95 36.17
C TYR A 350 45.73 12.58 34.78
N ASP A 351 46.82 12.28 34.05
CA ASP A 351 47.01 12.72 32.69
C ASP A 351 46.20 11.78 31.74
N PHE A 352 45.28 12.38 31.03
CA PHE A 352 44.43 11.66 30.08
C PHE A 352 45.03 11.70 28.67
N TYR A 353 45.17 10.53 28.09
CA TYR A 353 45.69 10.33 26.72
C TYR A 353 44.64 9.71 25.84
N LEU A 354 44.44 10.30 24.67
CA LEU A 354 43.54 9.79 23.62
C LEU A 354 44.33 9.58 22.33
N LEU A 355 44.23 8.38 21.74
CA LEU A 355 45.02 7.96 20.58
C LEU A 355 46.53 8.21 20.76
N GLY A 356 47.04 8.02 21.97
CA GLY A 356 48.44 8.22 22.30
C GLY A 356 48.89 9.67 22.44
N LYS A 357 47.99 10.66 22.29
CA LYS A 357 48.24 12.07 22.50
C LYS A 357 47.70 12.52 23.85
N TYR A 358 48.51 13.33 24.58
CA TYR A 358 48.05 13.99 25.79
C TYR A 358 46.92 14.98 25.47
N ILE A 359 45.83 14.94 26.23
CA ILE A 359 44.69 15.84 26.07
C ILE A 359 44.62 16.81 27.23
N GLU A 360 44.50 16.33 28.48
CA GLU A 360 44.36 17.18 29.66
C GLU A 360 44.75 16.43 30.92
N THR A 361 44.95 17.16 32.01
CA THR A 361 45.17 16.60 33.36
C THR A 361 43.89 16.69 34.15
N LEU A 362 43.40 15.56 34.62
CA LEU A 362 42.14 15.42 35.37
C LEU A 362 42.42 15.42 36.86
N PRO A 363 41.60 16.11 37.67
CA PRO A 363 41.79 16.19 39.13
C PRO A 363 41.46 14.89 39.84
N ASP A 364 40.59 14.01 39.27
CA ASP A 364 40.17 12.74 39.86
C ASP A 364 39.85 11.72 38.75
N LYS A 365 40.12 10.45 38.99
CA LYS A 365 39.84 9.33 38.10
C LYS A 365 38.36 9.15 37.80
N ASN A 366 37.46 9.66 38.65
CA ASN A 366 35.99 9.55 38.46
C ASN A 366 35.47 10.42 37.30
N TYR A 367 36.26 11.29 36.75
CA TYR A 367 35.92 12.03 35.49
C TYR A 367 36.11 11.21 34.25
N CYS A 368 36.69 10.01 34.34
CA CYS A 368 36.89 9.13 33.20
C CYS A 368 35.78 8.08 33.11
N VAL A 369 35.54 7.63 31.87
CA VAL A 369 34.62 6.50 31.61
C VAL A 369 35.10 5.27 32.39
N SER A 370 34.23 4.59 33.09
CA SER A 370 34.52 3.34 33.80
C SER A 370 35.11 2.31 32.82
N ASP A 371 36.33 1.85 33.06
CA ASP A 371 37.08 0.81 32.30
C ASP A 371 38.27 1.28 31.47
N ILE A 372 38.82 2.46 31.75
CA ILE A 372 40.07 2.93 31.12
C ILE A 372 41.32 2.36 31.84
N ASN A 373 42.32 1.95 31.07
CA ASN A 373 43.57 1.43 31.63
C ASN A 373 44.37 2.59 32.29
N ILE A 374 44.87 2.35 33.51
CA ILE A 374 45.64 3.29 34.31
C ILE A 374 47.09 2.78 34.41
N TYR A 375 48.07 3.61 34.07
CA TYR A 375 49.49 3.30 34.07
C TYR A 375 50.24 4.26 35.00
N LYS A 376 51.35 3.79 35.56
CA LYS A 376 52.18 4.62 36.44
C LYS A 376 53.15 5.56 35.66
N ASN A 377 53.36 5.27 34.39
CA ASN A 377 54.21 6.10 33.55
C ASN A 377 54.00 5.77 32.05
N ILE A 378 54.42 6.68 31.19
CA ILE A 378 54.26 6.55 29.72
C ILE A 378 55.07 5.38 29.14
N LYS A 379 56.13 4.92 29.79
CA LYS A 379 56.92 3.77 29.35
C LYS A 379 56.16 2.44 29.55
N GLU A 380 55.38 2.39 30.59
CA GLU A 380 54.52 1.25 30.89
C GLU A 380 53.32 1.21 29.90
N ALA A 381 52.69 2.35 29.68
CA ALA A 381 51.60 2.48 28.69
C ALA A 381 52.05 2.06 27.28
N ARG A 382 53.23 2.48 26.84
CA ARG A 382 53.81 2.10 25.53
C ARG A 382 54.05 0.61 25.36
N LYS A 383 54.16 -0.18 26.42
CA LYS A 383 54.36 -1.66 26.35
C LYS A 383 53.05 -2.40 26.20
N HIS A 384 51.96 -1.83 26.66
CA HIS A 384 50.70 -2.54 26.75
C HIS A 384 49.63 -2.02 25.81
N GLU A 385 49.73 -0.75 25.38
CA GLU A 385 48.75 -0.15 24.51
C GLU A 385 49.09 -0.35 23.02
N LYS A 386 48.14 -0.96 22.28
CA LYS A 386 48.25 -1.21 20.84
C LYS A 386 48.44 0.06 20.00
N ILE A 387 47.95 1.20 20.49
CA ILE A 387 48.03 2.54 19.85
C ILE A 387 49.48 2.94 19.53
N PHE A 388 50.46 2.43 20.30
CA PHE A 388 51.88 2.69 20.07
C PHE A 388 52.57 1.62 19.21
N LEU A 389 51.88 0.55 18.83
CA LEU A 389 52.43 -0.58 18.08
C LEU A 389 52.21 -0.44 16.57
N GLU A 390 51.40 0.49 16.12
CA GLU A 390 51.06 0.71 14.69
C GLU A 390 51.85 1.93 14.11
N LYS A 391 53.15 2.07 14.41
CA LYS A 391 54.03 2.98 13.71
C LYS A 391 55.28 2.29 13.20
#